data_6ab2a2848e60b389f23fe15c4fe95e42
#
_entry.id   6ab2a2848e60b389f23fe15c4fe95e42
#
_cell.length_a   1.000
_cell.length_b   1.000
_cell.length_c   1.000
_cell.angle_alpha   90.00
_cell.angle_beta   90.00
_cell.angle_gamma   90.00
#
_symmetry.space_group_name_H-M   'P 1'
#
loop_
_entity.id
_entity.type
_entity.pdbx_description
1 polymer ?
#
loop_
_entity_poly.entity_id
_entity_poly.type
_entity_poly.pdbx_seq_one_letter_code
_entity_poly.pdbx_strand_id
1 'polypeptide(L)'
;MLGVLAVCAACTTQSPKLAPTPEIGVELPEGRGREILVASCLGCHPLGALALFKGYYTRDSWLSLLLTMQENGAEVDAAELEVLADYLEQHFGPDTL
;
A
#
# COMPACT_ATOMS: atom_id res chain seq x y z
N MET A 1 19.69 21.15 34.65
CA MET A 1 19.47 20.86 34.24
C MET A 1 18.95 20.27 33.66
N LEU A 2 18.56 20.05 33.29
CA LEU A 2 18.19 19.58 32.76
C LEU A 2 17.53 19.10 32.06
N GLY A 3 17.12 18.84 31.72
CA GLY A 3 16.39 18.38 31.13
C GLY A 3 16.23 18.03 30.20
N VAL A 4 16.07 17.92 29.75
CA VAL A 4 15.90 17.69 28.91
C VAL A 4 15.53 16.98 28.19
N LEU A 5 15.26 16.73 27.92
CA LEU A 5 15.04 16.12 27.22
C LEU A 5 14.29 15.49 26.70
N ALA A 6 14.04 15.18 26.50
CA ALA A 6 13.32 14.39 26.27
C ALA A 6 12.61 14.27 25.24
N VAL A 7 12.39 14.55 24.91
CA VAL A 7 11.91 14.59 24.03
C VAL A 7 11.58 13.83 23.08
N CYS A 8 12.16 13.33 22.66
CA CYS A 8 11.98 12.65 21.59
C CYS A 8 11.09 11.66 21.64
N ALA A 9 10.67 11.41 22.55
CA ALA A 9 9.85 10.39 22.58
C ALA A 9 8.78 10.52 21.63
N ALA A 10 8.43 11.65 21.41
CA ALA A 10 7.39 11.82 20.56
C ALA A 10 7.59 11.30 19.26
N CYS A 11 8.77 11.30 18.88
CA CYS A 11 9.02 10.96 17.59
C CYS A 11 8.69 9.61 17.30
N THR A 12 8.58 8.84 18.24
CA THR A 12 8.53 7.52 17.89
C THR A 12 7.21 7.00 17.73
N THR A 13 6.28 7.81 17.91
CA THR A 13 5.14 7.23 17.85
C THR A 13 4.62 7.04 16.61
N GLN A 14 5.00 6.26 15.89
CA GLN A 14 4.51 6.04 14.70
C GLN A 14 3.26 5.35 14.76
N SER A 15 2.31 5.72 14.10
CA SER A 15 1.10 5.08 14.05
C SER A 15 1.02 4.04 13.02
N PRO A 16 0.76 2.90 13.31
CA PRO A 16 0.66 1.88 12.32
C PRO A 16 -0.64 1.86 11.60
N LYS A 17 -1.62 2.59 12.02
CA LYS A 17 -2.75 2.55 11.33
C LYS A 17 -2.77 3.50 10.27
N LEU A 18 -3.22 3.23 9.10
CA LEU A 18 -3.18 4.09 8.00
C LEU A 18 -4.56 4.43 7.54
N ALA A 19 -5.04 5.53 7.99
CA ALA A 19 -6.25 6.08 7.43
C ALA A 19 -5.95 6.65 6.06
N PRO A 20 -6.94 6.89 5.22
CA PRO A 20 -6.70 7.53 3.94
C PRO A 20 -6.10 8.90 4.15
N THR A 21 -5.08 9.21 3.37
CA THR A 21 -4.45 10.53 3.40
C THR A 21 -4.38 11.02 1.96
N PRO A 22 -4.10 12.29 1.73
CA PRO A 22 -3.95 12.76 0.36
C PRO A 22 -2.89 12.00 -0.40
N GLU A 23 -1.84 11.57 0.27
CA GLU A 23 -0.79 10.84 -0.39
C GLU A 23 -1.21 9.43 -0.74
N ILE A 24 -1.96 8.76 0.12
CA ILE A 24 -2.41 7.41 -0.15
C ILE A 24 -3.63 7.43 -1.07
N GLY A 25 -4.60 8.25 -0.74
CA GLY A 25 -5.76 8.43 -1.62
C GLY A 25 -6.85 7.39 -1.50
N VAL A 26 -6.66 6.34 -0.74
CA VAL A 26 -7.63 5.26 -0.59
C VAL A 26 -7.41 4.59 0.74
N GLU A 27 -8.46 4.03 1.30
CA GLU A 27 -8.32 3.30 2.54
C GLU A 27 -7.74 1.92 2.24
N LEU A 28 -6.70 1.54 2.95
CA LEU A 28 -6.02 0.27 2.75
C LEU A 28 -6.18 -0.58 4.01
N PRO A 29 -6.91 -1.68 3.93
CA PRO A 29 -7.02 -2.60 5.06
C PRO A 29 -5.67 -3.11 5.53
N GLU A 30 -5.56 -3.39 6.81
CA GLU A 30 -4.31 -3.87 7.36
C GLU A 30 -3.89 -5.18 6.73
N GLY A 31 -2.60 -5.39 6.63
CA GLY A 31 -2.03 -6.61 6.10
C GLY A 31 -0.69 -6.35 5.46
N ARG A 32 -0.02 -7.43 5.12
CA ARG A 32 1.29 -7.34 4.49
C ARG A 32 1.24 -6.58 3.18
N GLY A 33 0.17 -6.76 2.41
CA GLY A 33 0.03 -6.05 1.13
C GLY A 33 -0.01 -4.54 1.32
N ARG A 34 -0.68 -4.07 2.37
CA ARG A 34 -0.68 -2.64 2.65
C ARG A 34 0.72 -2.13 2.92
N GLU A 35 1.49 -2.89 3.69
CA GLU A 35 2.85 -2.47 4.01
C GLU A 35 3.70 -2.35 2.76
N ILE A 36 3.57 -3.30 1.85
CA ILE A 36 4.31 -3.26 0.61
C ILE A 36 3.88 -2.08 -0.26
N LEU A 37 2.57 -1.84 -0.36
CA LEU A 37 2.07 -0.73 -1.15
C LEU A 37 2.62 0.61 -0.64
N VAL A 38 2.60 0.80 0.66
CA VAL A 38 3.08 2.04 1.24
C VAL A 38 4.58 2.18 1.05
N ALA A 39 5.32 1.11 1.23
CA ALA A 39 6.78 1.16 1.14
C ALA A 39 7.28 1.29 -0.29
N SER A 40 6.60 0.68 -1.25
CA SER A 40 7.16 0.54 -2.59
C SER A 40 6.39 1.26 -3.68
N CYS A 41 5.18 1.68 -3.43
CA CYS A 41 4.34 2.22 -4.50
C CYS A 41 4.02 3.70 -4.34
N LEU A 42 3.96 4.21 -3.13
CA LEU A 42 3.63 5.61 -2.93
C LEU A 42 4.71 6.56 -3.39
N GLY A 43 5.90 6.07 -3.66
CA GLY A 43 7.00 6.94 -4.06
C GLY A 43 6.80 7.59 -5.41
N CYS A 44 5.92 7.06 -6.24
CA CYS A 44 5.70 7.60 -7.58
C CYS A 44 4.40 8.36 -7.71
N HIS A 45 3.34 7.87 -7.10
CA HIS A 45 2.05 8.52 -7.20
C HIS A 45 1.13 8.02 -6.09
N PRO A 46 0.06 8.74 -5.78
CA PRO A 46 -0.92 8.26 -4.83
C PRO A 46 -1.65 7.03 -5.35
N LEU A 47 -2.34 6.36 -4.47
CA LEU A 47 -2.98 5.09 -4.80
C LEU A 47 -4.50 5.19 -4.93
N GLY A 48 -5.01 6.40 -5.09
CA GLY A 48 -6.45 6.58 -5.18
C GLY A 48 -7.10 5.84 -6.33
N ALA A 49 -6.34 5.57 -7.40
CA ALA A 49 -6.88 4.84 -8.53
C ALA A 49 -7.30 3.42 -8.18
N LEU A 50 -6.80 2.85 -7.08
CA LEU A 50 -7.23 1.53 -6.68
C LEU A 50 -8.75 1.49 -6.45
N ALA A 51 -9.29 2.57 -5.93
CA ALA A 51 -10.73 2.61 -5.71
C ALA A 51 -11.51 2.58 -7.02
N LEU A 52 -10.93 3.11 -8.09
CA LEU A 52 -11.58 3.10 -9.38
C LEU A 52 -11.63 1.73 -10.01
N PHE A 53 -10.67 0.88 -9.67
CA PHE A 53 -10.63 -0.46 -10.24
C PHE A 53 -11.29 -1.50 -9.33
N LYS A 54 -11.78 -1.09 -8.19
CA LYS A 54 -12.39 -2.02 -7.26
C LYS A 54 -13.57 -2.71 -7.92
N GLY A 55 -13.60 -4.03 -7.82
CA GLY A 55 -14.69 -4.80 -8.38
C GLY A 55 -14.49 -5.25 -9.81
N TYR A 56 -13.44 -4.78 -10.47
CA TYR A 56 -13.25 -5.10 -11.88
C TYR A 56 -12.04 -5.99 -12.18
N TYR A 57 -10.99 -5.91 -11.39
CA TYR A 57 -9.77 -6.65 -11.70
C TYR A 57 -9.72 -7.96 -10.92
N THR A 58 -9.48 -9.04 -11.66
CA THR A 58 -9.21 -10.33 -11.05
C THR A 58 -7.76 -10.34 -10.55
N ARG A 59 -7.38 -11.42 -9.87
CA ARG A 59 -6.01 -11.57 -9.41
C ARG A 59 -5.01 -11.46 -10.56
N ASP A 60 -5.32 -12.12 -11.67
CA ASP A 60 -4.40 -12.08 -12.82
C ASP A 60 -4.27 -10.69 -13.39
N SER A 61 -5.35 -9.93 -13.44
CA SER A 61 -5.31 -8.56 -13.92
C SER A 61 -4.50 -7.69 -12.97
N TRP A 62 -4.67 -7.88 -11.66
CA TRP A 62 -3.87 -7.15 -10.69
C TRP A 62 -2.39 -7.49 -10.84
N LEU A 63 -2.08 -8.79 -11.03
CA LEU A 63 -0.69 -9.19 -11.18
C LEU A 63 -0.07 -8.57 -12.44
N SER A 64 -0.81 -8.52 -13.53
CA SER A 64 -0.30 -7.89 -14.75
C SER A 64 0.00 -6.40 -14.54
N LEU A 65 -0.87 -5.71 -13.83
CA LEU A 65 -0.64 -4.31 -13.53
C LEU A 65 0.59 -4.14 -12.64
N LEU A 66 0.72 -5.00 -11.64
CA LEU A 66 1.86 -4.93 -10.73
C LEU A 66 3.17 -5.20 -11.44
N LEU A 67 3.18 -6.13 -12.40
CA LEU A 67 4.38 -6.38 -13.21
C LEU A 67 4.76 -5.15 -14.02
N THR A 68 3.78 -4.44 -14.54
CA THR A 68 4.05 -3.20 -15.26
C THR A 68 4.67 -2.16 -14.33
N MET A 69 4.18 -2.07 -13.10
CA MET A 69 4.76 -1.13 -12.13
C MET A 69 6.19 -1.53 -11.79
N GLN A 70 6.46 -2.82 -11.64
CA GLN A 70 7.81 -3.29 -11.39
C GLN A 70 8.73 -2.92 -12.55
N GLU A 71 8.27 -3.08 -13.78
CA GLU A 71 9.05 -2.70 -14.94
C GLU A 71 9.32 -1.20 -14.98
N ASN A 72 8.44 -0.42 -14.40
CA ASN A 72 8.60 1.02 -14.36
C ASN A 72 9.35 1.50 -13.11
N GLY A 73 9.88 0.58 -12.35
CA GLY A 73 10.77 0.96 -11.26
C GLY A 73 10.28 0.72 -9.85
N ALA A 74 9.08 0.16 -9.68
CA ALA A 74 8.63 -0.15 -8.33
C ALA A 74 9.52 -1.24 -7.75
N GLU A 75 9.97 -1.03 -6.53
CA GLU A 75 10.90 -1.96 -5.92
C GLU A 75 10.18 -3.05 -5.16
N VAL A 76 9.73 -4.03 -5.88
CA VAL A 76 9.06 -5.20 -5.32
C VAL A 76 9.67 -6.45 -5.94
N ASP A 77 9.84 -7.49 -5.15
CA ASP A 77 10.36 -8.74 -5.68
C ASP A 77 9.22 -9.68 -6.04
N ALA A 78 9.56 -10.84 -6.56
CA ALA A 78 8.56 -11.80 -7.02
C ALA A 78 7.65 -12.27 -5.89
N ALA A 79 8.19 -12.48 -4.71
CA ALA A 79 7.36 -12.90 -3.59
C ALA A 79 6.40 -11.80 -3.17
N GLU A 80 6.86 -10.58 -3.20
CA GLU A 80 6.01 -9.43 -2.86
C GLU A 80 4.93 -9.22 -3.90
N LEU A 81 5.21 -9.48 -5.16
CA LEU A 81 4.19 -9.39 -6.20
C LEU A 81 3.04 -10.34 -5.93
N GLU A 82 3.36 -11.56 -5.49
CA GLU A 82 2.32 -12.53 -5.15
C GLU A 82 1.47 -12.07 -3.97
N VAL A 83 2.12 -11.56 -2.94
CA VAL A 83 1.42 -11.04 -1.77
C VAL A 83 0.51 -9.88 -2.18
N LEU A 84 1.01 -8.98 -3.03
CA LEU A 84 0.22 -7.86 -3.49
C LEU A 84 -0.96 -8.30 -4.33
N ALA A 85 -0.76 -9.26 -5.22
CA ALA A 85 -1.86 -9.74 -6.07
C ALA A 85 -2.97 -10.33 -5.21
N ASP A 86 -2.61 -11.11 -4.19
CA ASP A 86 -3.59 -11.67 -3.26
C ASP A 86 -4.31 -10.59 -2.48
N TYR A 87 -3.57 -9.61 -1.99
CA TYR A 87 -4.14 -8.51 -1.20
C TYR A 87 -5.11 -7.69 -2.05
N LEU A 88 -4.71 -7.36 -3.27
CA LEU A 88 -5.55 -6.55 -4.13
C LEU A 88 -6.78 -7.30 -4.57
N GLU A 89 -6.67 -8.60 -4.82
CA GLU A 89 -7.86 -9.36 -5.14
C GLU A 89 -8.79 -9.44 -3.93
N GLN A 90 -8.24 -9.64 -2.76
CA GLN A 90 -9.05 -9.78 -1.55
C GLN A 90 -9.83 -8.50 -1.25
N HIS A 91 -9.20 -7.36 -1.41
CA HIS A 91 -9.79 -6.10 -0.97
C HIS A 91 -10.36 -5.25 -2.10
N PHE A 92 -9.96 -5.49 -3.33
CA PHE A 92 -10.38 -4.70 -4.48
C PHE A 92 -10.81 -5.55 -5.67
N GLY A 93 -10.96 -6.84 -5.49
CA GLY A 93 -11.34 -7.73 -6.57
C GLY A 93 -12.84 -7.78 -6.80
N PRO A 94 -13.28 -8.65 -7.71
CA PRO A 94 -14.67 -8.66 -8.13
C PRO A 94 -15.67 -8.96 -7.01
N ASP A 95 -15.24 -9.70 -6.00
CA ASP A 95 -16.16 -10.08 -4.92
C ASP A 95 -16.30 -9.02 -3.85
N THR A 96 -15.74 -7.84 -4.05
CA THR A 96 -15.75 -6.82 -3.01
C THR A 96 -16.77 -5.71 -3.27
N LEU A 97 -17.61 -5.87 -4.25
CA LEU A 97 -18.64 -4.87 -4.54
C LEU A 97 -19.87 -5.01 -3.66
#